data_0a3193ba2f68b32d7f0daab0a3548f2a
#
_entry.id   0a3193ba2f68b32d7f0daab0a3548f2a
#
_cell.length_a   1.000
_cell.length_b   1.000
_cell.length_c   1.000
_cell.angle_alpha   90.00
_cell.angle_beta   90.00
_cell.angle_gamma   90.00
#
_symmetry.space_group_name_H-M   'P 1'
#
loop_
_entity.id
_entity.type
_entity.pdbx_description
1 polymer ?
#
loop_
_entity_poly.entity_id
_entity_poly.type
_entity_poly.pdbx_seq_one_letter_code
_entity_poly.pdbx_strand_id
1 'polypeptide(L)'
;MDFRSQIQNQVFGVRATALIVQDRKLFLAKRGDTYRTIGGAVEVNETTEKALVREVREELGVVVAVSQLAFVVENWFTVGETNFHNIEFHYLAHPLGDLPEVMVEGGKTRSCEWVSIENLENLDIRPDFLKRELKGWDGQIKHIINK
;
A
#
# COMPACT_ATOMS: atom_id res chain seq x y z
N MET A 1 8.12 15.98 -8.64
CA MET A 1 8.88 14.87 -9.27
C MET A 1 8.95 13.71 -8.30
N ASP A 2 8.50 12.55 -8.72
CA ASP A 2 8.54 11.36 -7.88
C ASP A 2 9.63 10.37 -8.33
N PHE A 3 9.85 9.33 -7.50
CA PHE A 3 10.83 8.27 -7.77
C PHE A 3 10.24 7.18 -8.66
N ARG A 4 9.48 7.56 -9.66
CA ARG A 4 8.94 6.62 -10.63
C ARG A 4 9.36 7.04 -12.03
N SER A 5 9.99 6.13 -12.75
CA SER A 5 10.45 6.37 -14.12
C SER A 5 10.00 5.24 -15.02
N GLN A 6 9.83 5.57 -16.29
CA GLN A 6 9.49 4.58 -17.30
C GLN A 6 10.47 4.70 -18.47
N ILE A 7 11.04 3.56 -18.85
CA ILE A 7 11.90 3.44 -20.02
C ILE A 7 11.35 2.26 -20.82
N GLN A 8 10.81 2.56 -22.02
CA GLN A 8 10.13 1.57 -22.85
C GLN A 8 9.00 0.89 -22.04
N ASN A 9 9.03 -0.44 -21.91
CA ASN A 9 8.04 -1.20 -21.15
C ASN A 9 8.46 -1.50 -19.70
N GLN A 10 9.43 -0.76 -19.17
CA GLN A 10 9.91 -0.93 -17.80
C GLN A 10 9.52 0.27 -16.97
N VAL A 11 8.79 0.04 -15.90
CA VAL A 11 8.44 1.05 -14.89
C VAL A 11 9.12 0.66 -13.58
N PHE A 12 9.79 1.61 -12.97
CA PHE A 12 10.48 1.35 -11.70
C PHE A 12 10.41 2.59 -10.81
N GLY A 13 10.47 2.38 -9.51
CA GLY A 13 10.41 3.50 -8.59
C GLY A 13 10.35 3.08 -7.14
N VAL A 14 10.15 4.09 -6.29
CA VAL A 14 10.01 3.91 -4.85
C VAL A 14 8.58 4.27 -4.45
N ARG A 15 7.97 3.40 -3.65
CA ARG A 15 6.60 3.53 -3.22
C ARG A 15 6.51 3.46 -1.71
N ALA A 16 5.61 4.22 -1.11
CA ALA A 16 5.28 4.13 0.30
C ALA A 16 3.83 3.67 0.45
N THR A 17 3.61 2.71 1.33
CA THR A 17 2.31 2.07 1.53
C THR A 17 1.89 2.19 2.99
N ALA A 18 0.64 2.56 3.21
CA ALA A 18 0.02 2.62 4.52
C ALA A 18 -0.76 1.32 4.78
N LEU A 19 -0.27 0.51 5.72
CA LEU A 19 -1.03 -0.61 6.24
C LEU A 19 -1.88 -0.07 7.38
N ILE A 20 -3.10 0.36 7.05
CA ILE A 20 -4.01 0.97 8.03
C ILE A 20 -4.73 -0.15 8.76
N VAL A 21 -4.35 -0.35 10.01
CA VAL A 21 -4.84 -1.48 10.81
C VAL A 21 -5.58 -0.97 12.03
N GLN A 22 -6.73 -1.58 12.32
CA GLN A 22 -7.52 -1.32 13.52
C GLN A 22 -8.33 -2.57 13.85
N ASP A 23 -8.32 -3.00 15.11
CA ASP A 23 -9.10 -4.15 15.60
C ASP A 23 -8.89 -5.43 14.76
N ARG A 24 -7.63 -5.73 14.42
CA ARG A 24 -7.24 -6.89 13.60
C ARG A 24 -7.87 -6.86 12.21
N LYS A 25 -8.11 -5.66 11.67
CA LYS A 25 -8.60 -5.46 10.31
C LYS A 25 -7.67 -4.53 9.56
N LEU A 26 -7.53 -4.79 8.26
CA LEU A 26 -6.75 -3.99 7.33
C LEU A 26 -7.71 -3.24 6.40
N PHE A 27 -7.47 -1.94 6.23
CA PHE A 27 -8.28 -1.10 5.33
C PHE A 27 -7.75 -1.21 3.91
N LEU A 28 -8.61 -1.61 2.98
CA LEU A 28 -8.24 -1.87 1.59
C LEU A 28 -9.19 -1.18 0.62
N ALA A 29 -8.65 -0.78 -0.53
CA ALA A 29 -9.42 -0.32 -1.67
C ALA A 29 -9.71 -1.50 -2.60
N LYS A 30 -10.88 -1.50 -3.23
CA LYS A 30 -11.30 -2.57 -4.12
C LYS A 30 -11.28 -2.11 -5.58
N ARG A 31 -10.68 -2.91 -6.45
CA ARG A 31 -10.68 -2.73 -7.89
C ARG A 31 -11.20 -4.02 -8.53
N GLY A 32 -12.49 -4.02 -8.94
CA GLY A 32 -13.12 -5.25 -9.40
C GLY A 32 -13.06 -6.30 -8.30
N ASP A 33 -12.42 -7.44 -8.57
CA ASP A 33 -12.27 -8.52 -7.59
C ASP A 33 -10.94 -8.47 -6.83
N THR A 34 -10.13 -7.44 -7.05
CA THR A 34 -8.80 -7.30 -6.44
C THR A 34 -8.84 -6.25 -5.34
N TYR A 35 -8.17 -6.53 -4.23
CA TYR A 35 -7.98 -5.60 -3.12
C TYR A 35 -6.58 -5.00 -3.18
N ARG A 36 -6.46 -3.71 -2.86
CA ARG A 36 -5.19 -3.00 -2.87
C ARG A 36 -5.00 -2.16 -1.62
N THR A 37 -3.75 -2.08 -1.19
CA THR A 37 -3.35 -1.17 -0.10
C THR A 37 -3.37 0.28 -0.58
N ILE A 38 -3.38 1.19 0.39
CA ILE A 38 -3.36 2.63 0.14
C ILE A 38 -1.91 3.10 0.13
N GLY A 39 -1.54 3.89 -0.87
CA GLY A 39 -0.19 4.43 -0.97
C GLY A 39 0.11 4.95 -2.36
N GLY A 40 1.36 5.29 -2.60
CA GLY A 40 1.78 5.82 -3.90
C GLY A 40 3.27 6.09 -3.98
N ALA A 41 3.68 6.72 -5.08
CA ALA A 41 5.07 7.03 -5.35
C ALA A 41 5.61 8.07 -4.36
N VAL A 42 6.82 7.85 -3.89
CA VAL A 42 7.53 8.80 -3.05
C VAL A 42 8.06 9.94 -3.92
N GLU A 43 7.90 11.17 -3.47
CA GLU A 43 8.46 12.32 -4.17
C GLU A 43 9.90 12.57 -3.74
N VAL A 44 10.68 13.14 -4.65
CA VAL A 44 12.05 13.55 -4.36
C VAL A 44 12.01 14.57 -3.21
N ASN A 45 12.89 14.40 -2.24
CA ASN A 45 13.03 15.25 -1.05
C ASN A 45 11.95 15.04 0.03
N GLU A 46 11.12 14.01 -0.07
CA GLU A 46 10.26 13.64 1.06
C GLU A 46 10.67 12.27 1.61
N THR A 47 10.46 12.06 2.89
CA THR A 47 10.68 10.75 3.49
C THR A 47 9.55 9.80 3.08
N THR A 48 9.80 8.50 3.11
CA THR A 48 8.76 7.51 2.80
C THR A 48 7.59 7.60 3.77
N GLU A 49 7.86 7.94 5.04
CA GLU A 49 6.82 8.14 6.05
C GLU A 49 5.91 9.32 5.69
N LYS A 50 6.51 10.45 5.30
CA LYS A 50 5.73 11.61 4.86
C LYS A 50 4.96 11.34 3.58
N ALA A 51 5.54 10.55 2.68
CA ALA A 51 4.88 10.18 1.43
C ALA A 51 3.57 9.45 1.69
N LEU A 52 3.56 8.45 2.57
CA LEU A 52 2.33 7.73 2.85
C LEU A 52 1.27 8.59 3.52
N VAL A 53 1.66 9.49 4.42
CA VAL A 53 0.71 10.42 5.05
C VAL A 53 0.07 11.33 4.00
N ARG A 54 0.88 11.84 3.08
CA ARG A 54 0.39 12.66 1.95
C ARG A 54 -0.56 11.88 1.05
N GLU A 55 -0.18 10.66 0.67
CA GLU A 55 -1.00 9.81 -0.20
C GLU A 55 -2.35 9.47 0.44
N VAL A 56 -2.36 9.14 1.72
CA VAL A 56 -3.62 8.87 2.44
C VAL A 56 -4.52 10.10 2.45
N ARG A 57 -3.94 11.28 2.68
CA ARG A 57 -4.72 12.52 2.66
C ARG A 57 -5.29 12.81 1.27
N GLU A 58 -4.47 12.63 0.23
CA GLU A 58 -4.92 12.85 -1.15
C GLU A 58 -6.03 11.90 -1.56
N GLU A 59 -5.92 10.62 -1.20
CA GLU A 59 -6.86 9.59 -1.64
C GLU A 59 -8.09 9.47 -0.75
N LEU A 60 -7.93 9.62 0.55
CA LEU A 60 -9.00 9.40 1.53
C LEU A 60 -9.46 10.67 2.25
N GLY A 61 -8.70 11.76 2.16
CA GLY A 61 -9.03 13.00 2.85
C GLY A 61 -8.84 12.94 4.37
N VAL A 62 -8.10 11.96 4.88
CA VAL A 62 -7.91 11.78 6.33
C VAL A 62 -6.43 11.78 6.70
N VAL A 63 -6.17 12.04 7.98
CA VAL A 63 -4.82 12.00 8.54
C VAL A 63 -4.64 10.68 9.26
N VAL A 64 -3.49 10.05 9.05
CA VAL A 64 -3.09 8.84 9.79
C VAL A 64 -1.87 9.13 10.65
N ALA A 65 -1.76 8.42 11.75
CA ALA A 65 -0.55 8.38 12.57
C ALA A 65 0.26 7.17 12.16
N VAL A 66 1.53 7.38 11.84
CA VAL A 66 2.43 6.31 11.46
C VAL A 66 3.00 5.68 12.72
N SER A 67 2.89 4.35 12.82
CA SER A 67 3.36 3.60 13.98
C SER A 67 4.80 3.14 13.77
N GLN A 68 5.04 2.29 12.76
CA GLN A 68 6.39 1.81 12.47
C GLN A 68 6.47 1.21 11.07
N LEU A 69 7.69 1.11 10.56
CA LEU A 69 7.99 0.40 9.33
C LEU A 69 7.87 -1.11 9.59
N ALA A 70 7.09 -1.80 8.79
CA ALA A 70 6.88 -3.23 8.92
C ALA A 70 7.64 -4.03 7.86
N PHE A 71 7.58 -3.60 6.61
CA PHE A 71 8.20 -4.32 5.49
C PHE A 71 8.93 -3.38 4.55
N VAL A 72 10.08 -3.84 4.07
CA VAL A 72 10.76 -3.27 2.90
C VAL A 72 10.66 -4.32 1.81
N VAL A 73 10.05 -3.96 0.70
CA VAL A 73 9.65 -4.94 -0.32
C VAL A 73 10.31 -4.62 -1.65
N GLU A 74 10.95 -5.61 -2.25
CA GLU A 74 11.34 -5.56 -3.65
C GLU A 74 10.22 -6.27 -4.41
N ASN A 75 9.46 -5.52 -5.20
CA ASN A 75 8.25 -6.02 -5.82
C ASN A 75 8.33 -5.99 -7.35
N TRP A 76 8.12 -7.13 -7.98
CA TRP A 76 8.07 -7.27 -9.44
C TRP A 76 6.71 -7.80 -9.85
N PHE A 77 6.11 -7.15 -10.83
CA PHE A 77 4.86 -7.63 -11.42
C PHE A 77 4.73 -7.09 -12.84
N THR A 78 3.81 -7.68 -13.61
CA THR A 78 3.53 -7.23 -14.98
C THR A 78 2.07 -6.87 -15.12
N VAL A 79 1.80 -5.83 -15.93
CA VAL A 79 0.44 -5.46 -16.34
C VAL A 79 0.49 -5.36 -17.86
N GLY A 80 -0.16 -6.30 -18.55
CA GLY A 80 -0.03 -6.39 -19.99
C GLY A 80 1.42 -6.67 -20.37
N GLU A 81 1.99 -5.81 -21.20
CA GLU A 81 3.40 -5.91 -21.63
C GLU A 81 4.34 -5.05 -20.79
N THR A 82 3.83 -4.36 -19.78
CA THR A 82 4.62 -3.47 -18.93
C THR A 82 5.11 -4.22 -17.70
N ASN A 83 6.42 -4.13 -17.47
CA ASN A 83 7.09 -4.74 -16.32
C ASN A 83 7.29 -3.67 -15.25
N PHE A 84 6.88 -3.97 -14.02
CA PHE A 84 7.04 -3.09 -12.87
C PHE A 84 8.05 -3.67 -11.91
N HIS A 85 8.95 -2.80 -11.44
CA HIS A 85 9.92 -3.15 -10.39
C HIS A 85 9.94 -1.99 -9.40
N ASN A 86 9.35 -2.19 -8.24
CA ASN A 86 9.25 -1.17 -7.20
C ASN A 86 10.03 -1.58 -5.95
N ILE A 87 10.60 -0.58 -5.29
CA ILE A 87 11.06 -0.72 -3.91
C ILE A 87 10.00 -0.06 -3.04
N GLU A 88 9.41 -0.81 -2.12
CA GLU A 88 8.25 -0.37 -1.36
C GLU A 88 8.52 -0.38 0.13
N PHE A 89 8.07 0.67 0.80
CA PHE A 89 8.16 0.81 2.25
C PHE A 89 6.74 0.73 2.80
N HIS A 90 6.44 -0.32 3.54
CA HIS A 90 5.12 -0.58 4.12
C HIS A 90 5.14 -0.26 5.61
N TYR A 91 4.39 0.76 6.00
CA TYR A 91 4.30 1.21 7.38
C TYR A 91 2.96 0.85 7.99
N LEU A 92 2.97 0.42 9.24
CA LEU A 92 1.74 0.35 10.02
C LEU A 92 1.29 1.76 10.36
N ALA A 93 0.00 2.02 10.19
CA ALA A 93 -0.60 3.32 10.45
C ALA A 93 -1.98 3.16 11.09
N HIS A 94 -2.40 4.19 11.81
CA HIS A 94 -3.71 4.24 12.46
C HIS A 94 -4.46 5.47 11.99
N PRO A 95 -5.77 5.36 11.69
CA PRO A 95 -6.54 6.53 11.34
C PRO A 95 -6.77 7.42 12.57
N LEU A 96 -6.69 8.74 12.39
CA LEU A 96 -7.00 9.71 13.43
C LEU A 96 -8.45 10.16 13.40
N GLY A 97 -9.28 9.48 12.65
CA GLY A 97 -10.71 9.75 12.51
C GLY A 97 -11.35 8.64 11.71
N ASP A 98 -12.62 8.79 11.40
CA ASP A 98 -13.36 7.82 10.60
C ASP A 98 -12.86 7.81 9.17
N LEU A 99 -12.69 6.61 8.61
CA LEU A 99 -12.31 6.43 7.22
C LEU A 99 -13.53 6.40 6.32
N PRO A 100 -13.44 6.96 5.11
CA PRO A 100 -14.57 6.91 4.18
C PRO A 100 -14.76 5.52 3.59
N GLU A 101 -15.94 5.29 3.03
CA GLU A 101 -16.25 4.04 2.33
C GLU A 101 -15.76 4.05 0.87
N VAL A 102 -15.27 5.19 0.43
CA VAL A 102 -14.76 5.37 -0.93
C VAL A 102 -13.50 6.21 -0.92
N MET A 103 -12.66 6.01 -1.92
CA MET A 103 -11.48 6.84 -2.16
C MET A 103 -11.45 7.31 -3.61
N VAL A 104 -10.65 8.33 -3.88
CA VAL A 104 -10.42 8.81 -5.24
C VAL A 104 -8.96 8.53 -5.60
N GLU A 105 -8.75 7.81 -6.70
CA GLU A 105 -7.43 7.48 -7.20
C GLU A 105 -7.41 7.72 -8.71
N GLY A 106 -6.54 8.64 -9.15
CA GLY A 106 -6.42 8.96 -10.58
C GLY A 106 -7.74 9.40 -11.21
N GLY A 107 -8.57 10.13 -10.46
CA GLY A 107 -9.87 10.60 -10.92
C GLY A 107 -10.97 9.55 -10.88
N LYS A 108 -10.68 8.33 -10.42
CA LYS A 108 -11.65 7.25 -10.30
C LYS A 108 -12.01 7.01 -8.84
N THR A 109 -13.29 6.72 -8.59
CA THR A 109 -13.79 6.36 -7.28
C THR A 109 -13.66 4.86 -7.07
N ARG A 110 -13.09 4.46 -5.93
CA ARG A 110 -12.93 3.07 -5.51
C ARG A 110 -13.64 2.86 -4.19
N SER A 111 -14.34 1.74 -4.05
CA SER A 111 -14.90 1.37 -2.76
C SER A 111 -13.79 0.90 -1.83
N CYS A 112 -13.96 1.16 -0.52
CA CYS A 112 -13.01 0.76 0.49
C CYS A 112 -13.72 -0.03 1.58
N GLU A 113 -13.01 -0.96 2.18
CA GLU A 113 -13.57 -1.73 3.28
C GLU A 113 -12.50 -2.23 4.25
N TRP A 114 -12.94 -2.47 5.47
CA TRP A 114 -12.13 -3.14 6.48
C TRP A 114 -12.22 -4.65 6.29
N VAL A 115 -11.08 -5.30 6.17
CA VAL A 115 -11.02 -6.75 5.97
C VAL A 115 -10.24 -7.37 7.12
N SER A 116 -10.77 -8.45 7.69
CA SER A 116 -10.09 -9.18 8.76
C SER A 116 -8.73 -9.68 8.29
N ILE A 117 -7.69 -9.41 9.07
CA ILE A 117 -6.33 -9.88 8.78
C ILE A 117 -6.31 -11.41 8.67
N GLU A 118 -7.15 -12.09 9.47
CA GLU A 118 -7.25 -13.55 9.45
C GLU A 118 -7.83 -14.09 8.14
N ASN A 119 -8.54 -13.24 7.37
CA ASN A 119 -9.18 -13.64 6.11
C ASN A 119 -8.40 -13.20 4.86
N LEU A 120 -7.26 -12.54 5.00
CA LEU A 120 -6.49 -12.04 3.85
C LEU A 120 -6.06 -13.15 2.89
N GLU A 121 -5.78 -14.33 3.42
CA GLU A 121 -5.34 -15.46 2.59
C GLU A 121 -6.38 -15.93 1.58
N ASN A 122 -7.66 -15.60 1.80
CA ASN A 122 -8.78 -15.98 0.93
C ASN A 122 -9.11 -14.93 -0.13
N LEU A 123 -8.35 -13.82 -0.19
CA LEU A 123 -8.63 -12.70 -1.07
C LEU A 123 -7.53 -12.52 -2.10
N ASP A 124 -7.89 -11.94 -3.24
CA ASP A 124 -6.91 -11.48 -4.22
C ASP A 124 -6.43 -10.09 -3.82
N ILE A 125 -5.41 -10.05 -2.98
CA ILE A 125 -4.83 -8.81 -2.47
C ILE A 125 -3.50 -8.52 -3.14
N ARG A 126 -3.25 -7.24 -3.42
CA ARG A 126 -1.99 -6.77 -4.03
C ARG A 126 -1.34 -5.71 -3.16
N PRO A 127 -0.05 -5.87 -2.81
CA PRO A 127 0.80 -7.02 -3.12
C PRO A 127 0.43 -8.25 -2.29
N ASP A 128 0.57 -9.41 -2.88
CA ASP A 128 0.02 -10.65 -2.31
C ASP A 128 0.83 -11.22 -1.13
N PHE A 129 2.07 -10.76 -0.92
CA PHE A 129 2.86 -11.21 0.24
C PHE A 129 2.14 -10.94 1.57
N LEU A 130 1.26 -9.92 1.62
CA LEU A 130 0.51 -9.56 2.83
C LEU A 130 -0.36 -10.71 3.34
N LYS A 131 -0.80 -11.60 2.45
CA LYS A 131 -1.57 -12.79 2.85
C LYS A 131 -0.82 -13.67 3.83
N ARG A 132 0.50 -13.74 3.68
CA ARG A 132 1.37 -14.62 4.46
C ARG A 132 2.05 -13.90 5.61
N GLU A 133 2.43 -12.64 5.41
CA GLU A 133 3.35 -11.96 6.30
C GLU A 133 2.69 -11.08 7.36
N LEU A 134 1.48 -10.57 7.09
CA LEU A 134 0.86 -9.63 8.02
C LEU A 134 0.26 -10.32 9.24
N LYS A 135 -0.38 -11.46 9.05
CA LYS A 135 -1.08 -12.19 10.11
C LYS A 135 -0.17 -12.55 11.28
N GLY A 136 1.01 -13.04 10.99
CA GLY A 136 1.99 -13.45 12.01
C GLY A 136 3.16 -12.51 12.17
N TRP A 137 3.01 -11.24 11.77
CA TRP A 137 4.10 -10.30 11.86
C TRP A 137 4.56 -10.12 13.32
N ASP A 138 5.88 -10.20 13.55
CA ASP A 138 6.48 -10.28 14.87
C ASP A 138 6.93 -8.92 15.45
N GLY A 139 6.61 -7.82 14.76
CA GLY A 139 7.00 -6.48 15.20
C GLY A 139 8.38 -6.03 14.73
N GLN A 140 9.09 -6.87 13.98
CA GLN A 140 10.39 -6.53 13.42
C GLN A 140 10.28 -6.18 11.95
N ILE A 141 11.12 -5.25 11.48
CA ILE A 141 11.17 -4.91 10.05
C ILE A 141 11.58 -6.16 9.27
N LYS A 142 10.81 -6.51 8.26
CA LYS A 142 11.08 -7.68 7.45
C LYS A 142 11.34 -7.28 6.00
N HIS A 143 12.39 -7.84 5.42
CA HIS A 143 12.71 -7.64 4.00
C HIS A 143 12.01 -8.73 3.18
N ILE A 144 11.22 -8.31 2.20
CA ILE A 144 10.42 -9.20 1.36
C ILE A 144 10.89 -9.09 -0.09
N ILE A 145 11.04 -10.23 -0.73
CA ILE A 145 11.26 -10.31 -2.18
C ILE A 145 9.99 -10.90 -2.77
N ASN A 146 9.25 -10.10 -3.53
CA ASN A 146 7.95 -10.47 -4.06
C ASN A 146 7.98 -10.47 -5.59
N LYS A 147 8.10 -11.66 -6.16
CA LYS A 147 8.13 -11.83 -7.62
C LYS A 147 6.87 -12.50 -8.13
#